data_6d959d27b682444fa24a7d544f77b616
#
_entry.id   6d959d27b682444fa24a7d544f77b616
#
_cell.length_a   1.000
_cell.length_b   1.000
_cell.length_c   1.000
_cell.angle_alpha   90.00
_cell.angle_beta   90.00
_cell.angle_gamma   90.00
#
_symmetry.space_group_name_H-M   'P 1'
#
loop_
_entity.id
_entity.type
_entity.pdbx_description
1 polymer ?
#
loop_
_entity_poly.entity_id
_entity_poly.type
_entity_poly.pdbx_seq_one_letter_code
_entity_poly.pdbx_strand_id
1 'polypeptide(L)'
;RLQTGDLKTANDPGEITDEVTPIKIRDSLYLCTPHQQLIALDAASGKEKWRFDPQLKTRPDFQHVTCRGVSYHETPLAQAEGNGQKPALCARRIILPVNDGHLYALDADTGARCADFGDNGDVNLQANLPYNKVGAYEPTSPPVNTDKVIVVAGAVTDNYSTREPSGVIRGFDVNTGKLLWAFDT
;
A
#
# COMPACT_ATOMS: atom_id res chain seq x y z
N ARG A 1 12.80 -17.79 -12.84
CA ARG A 1 11.35 -17.48 -12.77
C ARG A 1 10.99 -17.27 -11.31
N LEU A 2 10.52 -16.08 -10.96
CA LEU A 2 9.95 -15.82 -9.64
C LEU A 2 8.59 -16.49 -9.54
N GLN A 3 8.35 -17.21 -8.46
CA GLN A 3 7.03 -17.67 -8.05
C GLN A 3 6.74 -17.02 -6.69
N THR A 4 5.74 -16.18 -6.62
CA THR A 4 5.42 -15.43 -5.39
C THR A 4 4.89 -16.35 -4.28
N GLY A 5 4.34 -17.51 -4.64
CA GLY A 5 3.66 -18.41 -3.71
C GLY A 5 2.26 -17.93 -3.31
N ASP A 6 1.83 -16.80 -3.86
CA ASP A 6 0.50 -16.26 -3.61
C ASP A 6 -0.53 -16.98 -4.47
N LEU A 7 -1.33 -17.82 -3.84
CA LEU A 7 -2.27 -18.69 -4.50
C LEU A 7 -3.71 -18.39 -4.06
N LYS A 8 -4.65 -18.58 -4.97
CA LYS A 8 -6.09 -18.49 -4.66
C LYS A 8 -6.48 -19.43 -3.53
N THR A 9 -7.26 -18.91 -2.60
CA THR A 9 -7.81 -19.63 -1.44
C THR A 9 -9.33 -19.86 -1.60
N ALA A 10 -9.90 -20.70 -0.75
CA ALA A 10 -11.35 -20.95 -0.76
C ALA A 10 -12.19 -19.75 -0.29
N ASN A 11 -11.57 -18.80 0.43
CA ASN A 11 -12.23 -17.62 0.96
C ASN A 11 -12.17 -16.41 0.02
N ASP A 12 -11.45 -16.55 -1.10
CA ASP A 12 -11.30 -15.46 -2.04
C ASP A 12 -12.59 -15.25 -2.83
N PRO A 13 -12.87 -14.02 -3.27
CA PRO A 13 -13.94 -13.73 -4.20
C PRO A 13 -13.69 -14.46 -5.54
N GLY A 14 -14.68 -14.43 -6.41
CA GLY A 14 -14.56 -15.06 -7.73
C GLY A 14 -13.37 -14.59 -8.54
N GLU A 15 -13.02 -13.31 -8.42
CA GLU A 15 -11.96 -12.66 -9.19
C GLU A 15 -10.72 -12.36 -8.31
N ILE A 16 -9.59 -12.92 -8.74
CA ILE A 16 -8.25 -12.59 -8.25
C ILE A 16 -7.39 -12.31 -9.48
N THR A 17 -6.77 -11.14 -9.53
CA THR A 17 -5.97 -10.72 -10.67
C THR A 17 -4.58 -10.25 -10.24
N ASP A 18 -3.57 -10.60 -11.03
CA ASP A 18 -2.22 -10.09 -10.91
C ASP A 18 -2.03 -8.96 -11.93
N GLU A 19 -2.17 -7.72 -11.47
CA GLU A 19 -2.15 -6.52 -12.30
C GLU A 19 -1.00 -5.58 -11.94
N VAL A 20 0.00 -6.08 -11.21
CA VAL A 20 1.04 -5.24 -10.64
C VAL A 20 1.92 -4.59 -11.69
N THR A 21 2.16 -3.29 -11.51
CA THR A 21 3.25 -2.56 -12.18
C THR A 21 4.41 -2.43 -11.19
N PRO A 22 5.51 -3.21 -11.37
CA PRO A 22 6.66 -3.11 -10.48
C PRO A 22 7.37 -1.77 -10.61
N ILE A 23 7.93 -1.28 -9.50
CA ILE A 23 8.78 -0.09 -9.50
C ILE A 23 10.22 -0.45 -9.18
N LYS A 24 11.17 0.15 -9.93
CA LYS A 24 12.61 -0.02 -9.68
C LYS A 24 13.15 1.24 -9.00
N ILE A 25 13.71 1.07 -7.81
CA ILE A 25 14.40 2.12 -7.07
C ILE A 25 15.81 1.62 -6.75
N ARG A 26 16.82 2.31 -7.26
CA ARG A 26 18.22 1.95 -7.11
C ARG A 26 18.46 0.50 -7.59
N ASP A 27 18.93 -0.39 -6.72
CA ASP A 27 19.21 -1.80 -6.97
C ASP A 27 18.07 -2.75 -6.55
N SER A 28 16.91 -2.20 -6.20
CA SER A 28 15.76 -2.97 -5.77
C SER A 28 14.56 -2.82 -6.70
N LEU A 29 13.85 -3.91 -6.90
CA LEU A 29 12.57 -3.97 -7.60
C LEU A 29 11.49 -4.28 -6.57
N TYR A 30 10.45 -3.48 -6.51
CA TYR A 30 9.31 -3.68 -5.62
C TYR A 30 8.07 -4.04 -6.40
N LEU A 31 7.37 -5.05 -5.93
CA LEU A 31 6.09 -5.49 -6.48
C LEU A 31 5.18 -6.01 -5.37
N CYS A 32 3.89 -5.91 -5.59
CA CYS A 32 2.89 -6.52 -4.71
C CYS A 32 2.19 -7.68 -5.42
N THR A 33 1.67 -8.61 -4.64
CA THR A 33 0.92 -9.76 -5.13
C THR A 33 -0.59 -9.47 -5.07
N PRO A 34 -1.46 -10.32 -5.63
CA PRO A 34 -2.92 -10.17 -5.50
C PRO A 34 -3.39 -10.02 -4.04
N HIS A 35 -2.85 -10.80 -3.10
CA HIS A 35 -3.16 -10.65 -1.66
C HIS A 35 -2.32 -9.56 -0.96
N GLN A 36 -1.80 -8.59 -1.74
CA GLN A 36 -1.05 -7.42 -1.29
C GLN A 36 0.22 -7.72 -0.46
N GLN A 37 0.80 -8.92 -0.61
CA GLN A 37 2.15 -9.13 -0.10
C GLN A 37 3.11 -8.24 -0.90
N LEU A 38 3.91 -7.44 -0.22
CA LEU A 38 4.94 -6.63 -0.85
C LEU A 38 6.27 -7.39 -0.85
N ILE A 39 6.89 -7.47 -2.03
CA ILE A 39 8.15 -8.19 -2.22
C ILE A 39 9.19 -7.21 -2.77
N ALA A 40 10.36 -7.18 -2.15
CA ALA A 40 11.53 -6.51 -2.68
C ALA A 40 12.51 -7.54 -3.24
N LEU A 41 12.94 -7.33 -4.48
CA LEU A 41 13.92 -8.15 -5.16
C LEU A 41 15.18 -7.36 -5.44
N ASP A 42 16.33 -8.03 -5.48
CA ASP A 42 17.51 -7.49 -6.11
C ASP A 42 17.28 -7.36 -7.62
N ALA A 43 17.41 -6.17 -8.16
CA ALA A 43 17.03 -5.87 -9.55
C ALA A 43 17.93 -6.55 -10.59
N ALA A 44 19.16 -6.95 -10.21
CA ALA A 44 20.11 -7.61 -11.11
C ALA A 44 19.94 -9.14 -11.11
N SER A 45 19.73 -9.73 -9.94
CA SER A 45 19.68 -11.19 -9.79
C SER A 45 18.28 -11.77 -9.67
N GLY A 46 17.27 -10.93 -9.37
CA GLY A 46 15.91 -11.35 -9.08
C GLY A 46 15.76 -12.09 -7.75
N LYS A 47 16.79 -12.08 -6.88
CA LYS A 47 16.70 -12.70 -5.55
C LYS A 47 15.85 -11.84 -4.63
N GLU A 48 15.00 -12.50 -3.84
CA GLU A 48 14.20 -11.82 -2.81
C GLU A 48 15.13 -11.24 -1.73
N LYS A 49 14.97 -9.95 -1.45
CA LYS A 49 15.65 -9.24 -0.36
C LYS A 49 14.85 -9.32 0.92
N TRP A 50 13.56 -9.04 0.81
CA TRP A 50 12.60 -9.13 1.90
C TRP A 50 11.16 -9.23 1.38
N ARG A 51 10.26 -9.60 2.28
CA ARG A 51 8.81 -9.68 2.04
C ARG A 51 8.07 -9.15 3.25
N PHE A 52 7.01 -8.40 3.00
CA PHE A 52 6.00 -8.01 3.98
C PHE A 52 4.67 -8.64 3.61
N ASP A 53 4.01 -9.27 4.58
CA ASP A 53 2.67 -9.84 4.44
C ASP A 53 1.71 -9.06 5.35
N PRO A 54 0.74 -8.30 4.80
CA PRO A 54 -0.26 -7.60 5.59
C PRO A 54 -1.26 -8.56 6.25
N GLN A 55 -1.19 -9.86 5.93
CA GLN A 55 -2.11 -10.91 6.38
C GLN A 55 -3.57 -10.61 6.01
N LEU A 56 -3.77 -10.12 4.80
CA LEU A 56 -5.10 -9.82 4.28
C LEU A 56 -6.01 -11.04 4.42
N LYS A 57 -7.11 -10.86 5.15
CA LYS A 57 -8.17 -11.86 5.25
C LYS A 57 -9.21 -11.57 4.20
N THR A 58 -9.11 -12.27 3.09
CA THR A 58 -10.09 -12.17 2.01
C THR A 58 -11.45 -12.70 2.43
N ARG A 59 -12.47 -12.16 1.80
CA ARG A 59 -13.88 -12.51 2.04
C ARG A 59 -14.61 -12.54 0.70
N PRO A 60 -15.69 -13.33 0.58
CA PRO A 60 -16.46 -13.37 -0.66
C PRO A 60 -17.12 -12.05 -1.07
N ASP A 61 -17.23 -11.09 -0.15
CA ASP A 61 -17.79 -9.77 -0.41
C ASP A 61 -16.77 -8.71 -0.86
N PHE A 62 -15.48 -9.06 -0.97
CA PHE A 62 -14.53 -8.25 -1.74
C PHE A 62 -14.92 -8.27 -3.21
N GLN A 63 -14.86 -7.12 -3.87
CA GLN A 63 -15.11 -7.06 -5.32
C GLN A 63 -13.90 -7.56 -6.09
N HIS A 64 -12.72 -7.14 -5.69
CA HIS A 64 -11.46 -7.46 -6.35
C HIS A 64 -10.38 -7.78 -5.32
N VAL A 65 -9.66 -8.87 -5.53
CA VAL A 65 -8.39 -9.12 -4.81
C VAL A 65 -7.27 -8.89 -5.81
N THR A 66 -6.75 -7.67 -5.81
CA THR A 66 -5.68 -7.24 -6.72
C THR A 66 -4.83 -6.15 -6.10
N CYS A 67 -3.56 -6.10 -6.48
CA CYS A 67 -2.67 -4.99 -6.23
C CYS A 67 -2.10 -4.49 -7.55
N ARG A 68 -2.35 -3.22 -7.90
CA ARG A 68 -1.83 -2.63 -9.15
C ARG A 68 -0.46 -1.99 -8.99
N GLY A 69 0.02 -1.86 -7.77
CA GLY A 69 1.35 -1.33 -7.49
C GLY A 69 1.46 -0.62 -6.15
N VAL A 70 2.63 -0.11 -5.92
CA VAL A 70 3.02 0.63 -4.71
C VAL A 70 3.66 1.94 -5.10
N SER A 71 3.84 2.86 -4.16
CA SER A 71 4.58 4.08 -4.41
C SER A 71 5.80 4.21 -3.49
N TYR A 72 6.74 5.06 -3.87
CA TYR A 72 8.00 5.28 -3.18
C TYR A 72 8.12 6.72 -2.75
N HIS A 73 8.62 6.93 -1.54
CA HIS A 73 9.01 8.25 -1.03
C HIS A 73 10.39 8.19 -0.38
N GLU A 74 11.16 9.24 -0.58
CA GLU A 74 12.47 9.43 0.06
C GLU A 74 12.52 10.82 0.67
N THR A 75 12.88 10.91 1.94
CA THR A 75 13.12 12.19 2.59
C THR A 75 14.38 12.84 2.01
N PRO A 76 14.47 14.17 1.96
CA PRO A 76 15.69 14.84 1.51
C PRO A 76 16.92 14.34 2.28
N LEU A 77 18.02 14.13 1.56
CA LEU A 77 19.28 13.59 2.11
C LEU A 77 19.76 14.33 3.35
N ALA A 78 19.57 15.66 3.42
CA ALA A 78 19.94 16.47 4.58
C ALA A 78 19.19 16.09 5.88
N GLN A 79 18.08 15.41 5.76
CA GLN A 79 17.29 14.90 6.90
C GLN A 79 17.56 13.41 7.18
N ALA A 80 18.06 12.69 6.17
CA ALA A 80 18.23 11.24 6.19
C ALA A 80 19.69 10.80 6.48
N GLU A 81 20.68 11.61 6.14
CA GLU A 81 22.10 11.27 6.24
C GLU A 81 22.78 12.15 7.30
N GLY A 82 22.90 11.62 8.49
CA GLY A 82 23.84 12.14 9.47
C GLY A 82 25.26 11.71 9.09
N ASN A 83 26.07 12.58 8.49
CA ASN A 83 27.53 12.46 8.35
C ASN A 83 28.07 11.12 7.77
N GLY A 84 27.52 10.67 6.63
CA GLY A 84 28.01 9.46 5.95
C GLY A 84 27.56 8.14 6.59
N GLN A 85 26.63 8.18 7.50
CA GLN A 85 26.01 7.01 8.10
C GLN A 85 24.93 6.42 7.19
N LYS A 86 24.60 5.13 7.40
CA LYS A 86 23.45 4.48 6.76
C LYS A 86 22.19 5.33 6.98
N PRO A 87 21.34 5.52 5.95
CA PRO A 87 20.08 6.26 6.11
C PRO A 87 19.30 5.78 7.34
N ALA A 88 18.68 6.72 8.04
CA ALA A 88 17.80 6.37 9.15
C ALA A 88 16.68 5.43 8.68
N LEU A 89 16.22 4.57 9.57
CA LEU A 89 15.07 3.71 9.29
C LEU A 89 13.91 4.57 8.77
N CYS A 90 13.27 4.13 7.68
CA CYS A 90 12.17 4.84 7.02
C CYS A 90 12.51 6.21 6.40
N ALA A 91 13.80 6.57 6.25
CA ALA A 91 14.19 7.68 5.39
C ALA A 91 13.76 7.45 3.93
N ARG A 92 13.67 6.19 3.54
CA ARG A 92 13.12 5.69 2.28
C ARG A 92 12.00 4.72 2.60
N ARG A 93 10.83 4.96 2.03
CA ARG A 93 9.63 4.16 2.34
C ARG A 93 8.85 3.75 1.11
N ILE A 94 8.29 2.56 1.16
CA ILE A 94 7.30 2.07 0.21
C ILE A 94 5.93 2.21 0.84
N ILE A 95 4.99 2.77 0.09
CA ILE A 95 3.60 2.93 0.50
C ILE A 95 2.76 1.87 -0.19
N LEU A 96 2.17 1.01 0.60
CA LEU A 96 1.37 -0.14 0.16
C LEU A 96 -0.10 0.06 0.55
N PRO A 97 -1.01 0.18 -0.41
CA PRO A 97 -2.45 0.12 -0.14
C PRO A 97 -2.89 -1.34 -0.03
N VAL A 98 -3.85 -1.62 0.86
CA VAL A 98 -4.40 -2.97 1.06
C VAL A 98 -5.92 -2.94 0.97
N ASN A 99 -6.51 -3.95 0.32
CA ASN A 99 -7.94 -4.00 -0.02
C ASN A 99 -8.89 -3.94 1.18
N ASP A 100 -8.43 -4.27 2.37
CA ASP A 100 -9.21 -4.11 3.60
C ASP A 100 -9.26 -2.66 4.11
N GLY A 101 -8.73 -1.71 3.32
CA GLY A 101 -8.76 -0.28 3.65
C GLY A 101 -7.61 0.16 4.54
N HIS A 102 -6.49 -0.55 4.55
CA HIS A 102 -5.27 -0.14 5.22
C HIS A 102 -4.24 0.47 4.25
N LEU A 103 -3.42 1.37 4.76
CA LEU A 103 -2.30 1.98 4.04
C LEU A 103 -1.04 1.85 4.89
N TYR A 104 -0.12 1.01 4.45
CA TYR A 104 1.14 0.77 5.14
C TYR A 104 2.27 1.62 4.59
N ALA A 105 3.13 2.14 5.50
CA ALA A 105 4.43 2.66 5.16
C ALA A 105 5.52 1.71 5.66
N LEU A 106 6.36 1.23 4.76
CA LEU A 106 7.40 0.24 5.03
C LEU A 106 8.77 0.79 4.64
N ASP A 107 9.76 0.54 5.46
CA ASP A 107 11.15 0.86 5.14
C ASP A 107 11.59 0.14 3.86
N ALA A 108 12.07 0.88 2.89
CA ALA A 108 12.38 0.35 1.57
C ALA A 108 13.54 -0.67 1.59
N ASP A 109 14.45 -0.58 2.56
CA ASP A 109 15.61 -1.47 2.62
C ASP A 109 15.34 -2.77 3.37
N THR A 110 14.42 -2.74 4.35
CA THR A 110 14.22 -3.84 5.29
C THR A 110 12.82 -4.44 5.29
N GLY A 111 11.81 -3.72 4.76
CA GLY A 111 10.41 -4.12 4.83
C GLY A 111 9.77 -3.90 6.22
N ALA A 112 10.49 -3.32 7.17
CA ALA A 112 9.96 -3.01 8.49
C ALA A 112 8.91 -1.89 8.42
N ARG A 113 7.90 -1.94 9.27
CA ARG A 113 6.91 -0.85 9.39
C ARG A 113 7.56 0.44 9.87
N CYS A 114 7.16 1.55 9.28
CA CYS A 114 7.61 2.89 9.68
C CYS A 114 6.79 3.38 10.86
N ALA A 115 7.31 3.21 12.07
CA ALA A 115 6.59 3.48 13.32
C ALA A 115 6.12 4.93 13.48
N ASP A 116 6.70 5.87 12.73
CA ASP A 116 6.32 7.28 12.68
C ASP A 116 5.12 7.58 11.79
N PHE A 117 4.61 6.58 11.04
CA PHE A 117 3.50 6.71 10.12
C PHE A 117 2.22 6.09 10.70
N GLY A 118 1.17 6.89 10.89
CA GLY A 118 -0.11 6.43 11.43
C GLY A 118 0.03 5.74 12.78
N ASP A 119 -0.63 4.60 12.90
CA ASP A 119 -0.47 3.70 14.06
C ASP A 119 0.58 2.62 13.74
N ASN A 120 1.83 2.88 14.13
CA ASN A 120 2.95 1.97 13.93
C ASN A 120 3.09 1.46 12.48
N GLY A 121 3.08 2.40 11.53
CA GLY A 121 3.25 2.11 10.09
C GLY A 121 1.96 1.84 9.34
N ASP A 122 0.80 2.11 9.94
CA ASP A 122 -0.51 1.78 9.42
C ASP A 122 -1.50 2.94 9.54
N VAL A 123 -2.20 3.26 8.47
CA VAL A 123 -3.32 4.21 8.45
C VAL A 123 -4.58 3.47 8.02
N ASN A 124 -5.61 3.51 8.87
CA ASN A 124 -6.92 2.98 8.53
C ASN A 124 -7.66 3.97 7.61
N LEU A 125 -7.78 3.61 6.35
CA LEU A 125 -8.48 4.40 5.33
C LEU A 125 -10.01 4.34 5.46
N GLN A 126 -10.55 3.42 6.23
CA GLN A 126 -12.00 3.35 6.48
C GLN A 126 -12.44 4.23 7.66
N ALA A 127 -11.46 4.77 8.42
CA ALA A 127 -11.78 5.66 9.53
C ALA A 127 -12.57 6.88 9.03
N ASN A 128 -13.67 7.17 9.73
CA ASN A 128 -14.60 8.28 9.43
C ASN A 128 -15.32 8.19 8.08
N LEU A 129 -15.33 7.04 7.41
CA LEU A 129 -16.22 6.80 6.30
C LEU A 129 -17.64 6.49 6.82
N PRO A 130 -18.71 6.95 6.12
CA PRO A 130 -20.08 6.74 6.58
C PRO A 130 -20.51 5.28 6.61
N TYR A 131 -19.82 4.42 5.87
CA TYR A 131 -20.02 2.97 5.86
C TYR A 131 -18.73 2.25 6.17
N ASN A 132 -18.70 1.58 7.31
CA ASN A 132 -17.52 0.90 7.82
C ASN A 132 -17.64 -0.62 7.60
N LYS A 133 -17.84 -1.01 6.36
CA LYS A 133 -17.91 -2.41 5.97
C LYS A 133 -16.62 -2.79 5.21
N VAL A 134 -15.98 -3.86 5.66
CA VAL A 134 -14.83 -4.43 4.92
C VAL A 134 -15.26 -4.77 3.49
N GLY A 135 -14.45 -4.42 2.50
CA GLY A 135 -14.78 -4.56 1.09
C GLY A 135 -15.66 -3.45 0.50
N ALA A 136 -16.09 -2.47 1.31
CA ALA A 136 -16.84 -1.34 0.79
C ALA A 136 -15.97 -0.20 0.23
N TYR A 137 -14.69 -0.19 0.58
CA TYR A 137 -13.68 0.74 0.06
C TYR A 137 -12.37 0.00 -0.13
N GLU A 138 -12.00 -0.24 -1.38
CA GLU A 138 -10.86 -1.08 -1.77
C GLU A 138 -9.79 -0.26 -2.50
N PRO A 139 -8.71 0.17 -1.84
CA PRO A 139 -7.63 0.88 -2.50
C PRO A 139 -6.74 -0.09 -3.30
N THR A 140 -7.05 -0.32 -4.57
CA THR A 140 -6.33 -1.25 -5.46
C THR A 140 -5.24 -0.57 -6.29
N SER A 141 -5.32 0.76 -6.46
CA SER A 141 -4.35 1.52 -7.27
C SER A 141 -3.17 1.99 -6.43
N PRO A 142 -1.97 2.08 -7.02
CA PRO A 142 -0.82 2.64 -6.31
C PRO A 142 -1.13 4.08 -5.88
N PRO A 143 -0.79 4.46 -4.65
CA PRO A 143 -0.90 5.85 -4.20
C PRO A 143 -0.02 6.78 -5.05
N VAL A 144 -0.42 8.04 -5.19
CA VAL A 144 0.42 9.06 -5.82
C VAL A 144 1.11 9.87 -4.73
N ASN A 145 2.43 9.95 -4.79
CA ASN A 145 3.21 10.71 -3.83
C ASN A 145 3.75 12.00 -4.41
N THR A 146 3.71 13.05 -3.60
CA THR A 146 4.57 14.24 -3.74
C THR A 146 5.63 14.23 -2.64
N ASP A 147 6.44 15.29 -2.54
CA ASP A 147 7.40 15.44 -1.44
C ASP A 147 6.76 15.53 -0.05
N LYS A 148 5.46 15.84 0.02
CA LYS A 148 4.75 16.11 1.28
C LYS A 148 3.47 15.30 1.46
N VAL A 149 2.85 14.85 0.38
CA VAL A 149 1.49 14.31 0.41
C VAL A 149 1.43 12.97 -0.31
N ILE A 150 0.79 12.00 0.32
CA ILE A 150 0.31 10.77 -0.31
C ILE A 150 -1.16 10.99 -0.68
N VAL A 151 -1.51 10.82 -1.96
CA VAL A 151 -2.89 10.86 -2.42
C VAL A 151 -3.38 9.44 -2.64
N VAL A 152 -4.48 9.09 -1.98
CA VAL A 152 -5.10 7.76 -2.05
C VAL A 152 -6.56 7.90 -2.45
N ALA A 153 -6.98 7.03 -3.36
CA ALA A 153 -8.39 6.77 -3.68
C ALA A 153 -8.65 5.28 -3.62
N GLY A 154 -9.90 4.89 -3.45
CA GLY A 154 -10.30 3.49 -3.44
C GLY A 154 -11.50 3.25 -4.35
N ALA A 155 -11.62 2.04 -4.87
CA ALA A 155 -12.86 1.57 -5.45
C ALA A 155 -13.91 1.44 -4.33
N VAL A 156 -15.14 1.82 -4.64
CA VAL A 156 -16.30 1.58 -3.79
C VAL A 156 -17.15 0.47 -4.40
N THR A 157 -17.96 -0.18 -3.59
CA THR A 157 -18.89 -1.20 -4.07
C THR A 157 -19.78 -0.60 -5.17
N ASP A 158 -19.88 -1.25 -6.31
CA ASP A 158 -20.62 -0.77 -7.48
C ASP A 158 -21.84 -1.66 -7.75
N ASN A 159 -22.89 -1.07 -8.33
CA ASN A 159 -24.12 -1.76 -8.78
C ASN A 159 -24.88 -2.55 -7.69
N TYR A 160 -24.66 -2.28 -6.41
CA TYR A 160 -25.29 -3.00 -5.32
C TYR A 160 -26.40 -2.18 -4.63
N SER A 161 -26.14 -0.93 -4.30
CA SER A 161 -27.10 -0.06 -3.67
C SER A 161 -26.86 1.42 -4.00
N THR A 162 -27.81 2.29 -3.63
CA THR A 162 -27.63 3.76 -3.71
C THR A 162 -27.08 4.35 -2.40
N ARG A 163 -26.64 3.52 -1.48
CA ARG A 163 -26.10 3.89 -0.16
C ARG A 163 -24.67 3.37 0.01
N GLU A 164 -23.91 3.40 -1.07
CA GLU A 164 -22.51 3.01 -1.03
C GLU A 164 -21.64 4.10 -0.38
N PRO A 165 -20.45 3.75 0.12
CA PRO A 165 -19.49 4.74 0.57
C PRO A 165 -19.14 5.72 -0.55
N SER A 166 -18.80 6.94 -0.16
CA SER A 166 -18.26 7.91 -1.10
C SER A 166 -16.91 7.43 -1.66
N GLY A 167 -16.67 7.70 -2.95
CA GLY A 167 -15.37 7.50 -3.60
C GLY A 167 -14.32 8.54 -3.19
N VAL A 168 -14.30 8.95 -1.93
CA VAL A 168 -13.48 10.03 -1.40
C VAL A 168 -11.99 9.85 -1.75
N ILE A 169 -11.40 10.92 -2.29
CA ILE A 169 -9.96 11.04 -2.51
C ILE A 169 -9.37 11.77 -1.30
N ARG A 170 -8.30 11.24 -0.74
CA ARG A 170 -7.68 11.81 0.47
C ARG A 170 -6.20 12.03 0.31
N GLY A 171 -5.72 13.15 0.90
CA GLY A 171 -4.31 13.44 1.02
C GLY A 171 -3.83 13.28 2.45
N PHE A 172 -2.76 12.52 2.61
CA PHE A 172 -2.11 12.27 3.89
C PHE A 172 -0.69 12.84 3.88
N ASP A 173 -0.23 13.31 5.02
CA ASP A 173 1.19 13.66 5.18
C ASP A 173 2.07 12.43 4.97
N VAL A 174 3.06 12.56 4.09
CA VAL A 174 3.88 11.43 3.63
C VAL A 174 4.77 10.83 4.71
N ASN A 175 5.11 11.60 5.74
CA ASN A 175 5.95 11.15 6.83
C ASN A 175 5.13 10.57 7.98
N THR A 176 4.03 11.21 8.32
CA THR A 176 3.27 10.90 9.55
C THR A 176 1.97 10.15 9.31
N GLY A 177 1.49 10.05 8.06
CA GLY A 177 0.18 9.46 7.76
C GLY A 177 -1.01 10.28 8.25
N LYS A 178 -0.80 11.51 8.74
CA LYS A 178 -1.89 12.38 9.19
C LYS A 178 -2.73 12.83 8.00
N LEU A 179 -4.06 12.71 8.11
CA LEU A 179 -4.98 13.25 7.11
C LEU A 179 -4.83 14.78 7.02
N LEU A 180 -4.57 15.28 5.82
CA LEU A 180 -4.42 16.71 5.51
C LEU A 180 -5.69 17.28 4.89
N TRP A 181 -6.30 16.53 3.97
CA TRP A 181 -7.52 16.92 3.26
C TRP A 181 -8.27 15.70 2.73
N ALA A 182 -9.55 15.89 2.48
CA ALA A 182 -10.42 14.94 1.80
C ALA A 182 -11.22 15.68 0.72
N PHE A 183 -11.36 15.04 -0.43
CA PHE A 183 -12.21 15.50 -1.53
C PHE A 183 -13.27 14.44 -1.76
N ASP A 184 -14.50 14.78 -1.47
CA ASP A 184 -15.67 13.92 -1.66
C ASP A 184 -16.24 14.14 -3.06
N THR A 185 -16.52 13.07 -3.80
CA THR A 185 -16.97 13.10 -5.20
C THR A 185 -18.45 12.79 -5.31
#